data_a388531c7096d929edd88625bf2d3cf4
#
_entry.id   a388531c7096d929edd88625bf2d3cf4
#
_cell.length_a   1.000
_cell.length_b   1.000
_cell.length_c   1.000
_cell.angle_alpha   90.00
_cell.angle_beta   90.00
_cell.angle_gamma   90.00
#
_symmetry.space_group_name_H-M   'P 1'
#
loop_
_entity.id
_entity.type
_entity.pdbx_description
1 polymer ?
#
loop_
_entity_poly.entity_id
_entity_poly.type
_entity_poly.pdbx_seq_one_letter_code
_entity_poly.pdbx_strand_id
1 'polypeptide(L)'
;MAVARAAAEESGLPLYRYFGGMNGCQLPVPMMNVINGGAHANNSLDLQEFMIIPVGAPSFREALRQGAEVFHALKKIINDKGMPTAVGDEGGFAPNVPSHEAAIELILQAIDQAGYTAGQDIVLGLDCAASEFYKNGQYVLAGEGGLQLTASAWADMLAAWADKYPIISIEDGMAEGDWDGWKLLTERLGKKVQLVGDDLFVTNTKILKEGIERGIANSILIKINQIGTLTETFQAIEMAKRAGYTAVISHRSGE
;
A
#
# COMPACT_ATOMS: atom_id res chain seq x y z
N MET A 1 -3.85 -14.24 -17.99
CA MET A 1 -3.69 -13.05 -18.89
C MET A 1 -3.61 -13.44 -20.38
N ALA A 2 -2.73 -14.34 -20.83
CA ALA A 2 -2.57 -14.69 -22.26
C ALA A 2 -3.87 -15.04 -22.99
N VAL A 3 -4.69 -15.93 -22.42
CA VAL A 3 -6.00 -16.30 -22.99
C VAL A 3 -6.94 -15.10 -23.12
N ALA A 4 -6.97 -14.24 -22.08
CA ALA A 4 -7.81 -13.05 -22.10
C ALA A 4 -7.37 -12.03 -23.16
N ARG A 5 -6.07 -11.86 -23.37
CA ARG A 5 -5.53 -10.99 -24.44
C ARG A 5 -5.92 -11.53 -25.82
N ALA A 6 -5.71 -12.82 -26.06
CA ALA A 6 -6.10 -13.46 -27.32
C ALA A 6 -7.61 -13.31 -27.60
N ALA A 7 -8.44 -13.53 -26.59
CA ALA A 7 -9.90 -13.37 -26.72
C ALA A 7 -10.32 -11.90 -26.97
N ALA A 8 -9.65 -10.94 -26.34
CA ALA A 8 -9.89 -9.54 -26.59
C ALA A 8 -9.51 -9.12 -28.03
N GLU A 9 -8.36 -9.60 -28.53
CA GLU A 9 -7.91 -9.37 -29.91
C GLU A 9 -8.89 -9.98 -30.92
N GLU A 10 -9.31 -11.24 -30.72
CA GLU A 10 -10.29 -11.91 -31.57
C GLU A 10 -11.63 -11.16 -31.59
N SER A 11 -12.02 -10.55 -30.48
CA SER A 11 -13.23 -9.75 -30.36
C SER A 11 -13.07 -8.33 -30.89
N GLY A 12 -11.88 -7.91 -31.33
CA GLY A 12 -11.60 -6.54 -31.76
C GLY A 12 -11.70 -5.49 -30.67
N LEU A 13 -11.53 -5.90 -29.40
CA LEU A 13 -11.66 -5.01 -28.25
C LEU A 13 -10.33 -4.84 -27.51
N PRO A 14 -10.04 -3.64 -26.97
CA PRO A 14 -8.95 -3.49 -26.02
C PRO A 14 -9.30 -4.24 -24.73
N LEU A 15 -8.27 -4.77 -24.03
CA LEU A 15 -8.44 -5.66 -22.88
C LEU A 15 -9.33 -5.09 -21.78
N TYR A 16 -9.20 -3.80 -21.47
CA TYR A 16 -10.04 -3.16 -20.45
C TYR A 16 -11.54 -3.14 -20.83
N ARG A 17 -11.86 -3.05 -22.13
CA ARG A 17 -13.25 -3.16 -22.63
C ARG A 17 -13.73 -4.59 -22.62
N TYR A 18 -12.85 -5.54 -22.95
CA TYR A 18 -13.20 -6.95 -22.88
C TYR A 18 -13.58 -7.39 -21.47
N PHE A 19 -12.87 -6.89 -20.44
CA PHE A 19 -13.20 -7.18 -19.04
C PHE A 19 -14.33 -6.33 -18.48
N GLY A 20 -14.28 -5.03 -18.70
CA GLY A 20 -15.15 -4.05 -18.05
C GLY A 20 -16.42 -3.73 -18.84
N GLY A 21 -16.51 -4.17 -20.09
CA GLY A 21 -17.64 -3.83 -20.95
C GLY A 21 -17.84 -2.31 -21.04
N MET A 22 -19.08 -1.87 -20.94
CA MET A 22 -19.43 -0.44 -20.99
C MET A 22 -18.96 0.33 -19.74
N ASN A 23 -18.80 -0.33 -18.61
CA ASN A 23 -18.39 0.27 -17.34
C ASN A 23 -16.88 0.39 -17.17
N GLY A 24 -16.08 -0.19 -18.06
CA GLY A 24 -14.63 -0.09 -18.03
C GLY A 24 -14.13 1.30 -18.48
N CYS A 25 -14.35 2.34 -17.68
CA CYS A 25 -14.03 3.72 -18.02
C CYS A 25 -13.38 4.52 -16.87
N GLN A 26 -13.17 3.91 -15.70
CA GLN A 26 -12.62 4.60 -14.54
C GLN A 26 -11.20 4.09 -14.25
N LEU A 27 -10.23 5.01 -14.18
CA LEU A 27 -8.89 4.73 -13.69
C LEU A 27 -8.84 4.92 -12.17
N PRO A 28 -8.06 4.11 -11.44
CA PRO A 28 -7.86 4.29 -10.01
C PRO A 28 -6.95 5.50 -9.74
N VAL A 29 -6.98 6.01 -8.50
CA VAL A 29 -5.93 6.91 -8.02
C VAL A 29 -4.66 6.07 -7.83
N PRO A 30 -3.51 6.48 -8.43
CA PRO A 30 -2.28 5.70 -8.29
C PRO A 30 -1.70 5.81 -6.88
N MET A 31 -1.26 4.69 -6.33
CA MET A 31 -0.44 4.61 -5.13
C MET A 31 1.00 4.36 -5.58
N MET A 32 1.92 5.25 -5.22
CA MET A 32 3.29 5.24 -5.73
C MET A 32 4.28 5.11 -4.58
N ASN A 33 5.00 3.99 -4.53
CA ASN A 33 6.06 3.78 -3.56
C ASN A 33 7.26 4.69 -3.87
N VAL A 34 7.69 5.49 -2.88
CA VAL A 34 8.79 6.46 -3.04
C VAL A 34 9.95 6.22 -2.07
N ILE A 35 9.73 5.51 -0.96
CA ILE A 35 10.78 5.01 -0.07
C ILE A 35 10.52 3.53 0.23
N ASN A 36 11.56 2.72 0.08
CA ASN A 36 11.58 1.32 0.46
C ASN A 36 12.31 1.09 1.77
N GLY A 37 11.86 0.08 2.51
CA GLY A 37 12.52 -0.51 3.66
C GLY A 37 12.22 -2.00 3.77
N GLY A 38 12.29 -2.56 4.96
CA GLY A 38 11.97 -3.97 5.23
C GLY A 38 12.71 -4.94 4.31
N ALA A 39 11.99 -5.92 3.79
CA ALA A 39 12.55 -6.91 2.87
C ALA A 39 12.95 -6.32 1.50
N HIS A 40 12.40 -5.16 1.11
CA HIS A 40 12.65 -4.52 -0.19
C HIS A 40 13.89 -3.62 -0.23
N ALA A 41 14.57 -3.39 0.89
CA ALA A 41 15.75 -2.54 0.93
C ALA A 41 16.71 -2.92 2.07
N ASN A 42 18.01 -2.80 1.82
CA ASN A 42 19.02 -2.98 2.87
C ASN A 42 19.30 -1.63 3.56
N ASN A 43 18.41 -1.22 4.45
CA ASN A 43 18.50 0.01 5.22
C ASN A 43 17.96 -0.18 6.65
N SER A 44 17.76 0.94 7.39
CA SER A 44 17.31 0.95 8.78
C SER A 44 15.80 0.87 8.98
N LEU A 45 14.99 0.79 7.93
CA LEU A 45 13.54 0.78 8.04
C LEU A 45 13.00 -0.65 8.11
N ASP A 46 12.06 -0.90 9.04
CA ASP A 46 11.34 -2.18 9.11
C ASP A 46 10.13 -2.21 8.17
N LEU A 47 9.44 -1.07 8.01
CA LEU A 47 8.30 -0.94 7.09
C LEU A 47 8.79 -1.03 5.64
N GLN A 48 8.02 -1.75 4.81
CA GLN A 48 8.43 -2.13 3.47
C GLN A 48 8.26 -1.03 2.43
N GLU A 49 7.14 -0.25 2.52
CA GLU A 49 6.84 0.79 1.55
C GLU A 49 6.24 2.04 2.19
N PHE A 50 6.70 3.19 1.70
CA PHE A 50 6.13 4.49 1.99
C PHE A 50 5.65 5.09 0.67
N MET A 51 4.34 5.24 0.55
CA MET A 51 3.67 5.62 -0.68
C MET A 51 3.11 7.04 -0.63
N ILE A 52 3.08 7.70 -1.79
CA ILE A 52 2.32 8.91 -2.04
C ILE A 52 1.09 8.60 -2.88
N ILE A 53 -0.01 9.30 -2.61
CA ILE A 53 -1.30 9.09 -3.27
C ILE A 53 -1.86 10.46 -3.66
N PRO A 54 -1.77 10.87 -4.94
CA PRO A 54 -2.20 12.20 -5.41
C PRO A 54 -3.73 12.29 -5.55
N VAL A 55 -4.44 12.38 -4.44
CA VAL A 55 -5.91 12.39 -4.38
C VAL A 55 -6.55 13.66 -4.91
N GLY A 56 -5.82 14.81 -4.87
CA GLY A 56 -6.28 16.10 -5.36
C GLY A 56 -6.14 16.28 -6.87
N ALA A 57 -5.50 15.33 -7.57
CA ALA A 57 -5.29 15.44 -9.00
C ALA A 57 -6.59 15.27 -9.82
N PRO A 58 -6.87 16.12 -10.81
CA PRO A 58 -8.11 16.07 -11.59
C PRO A 58 -8.14 14.91 -12.63
N SER A 59 -7.02 14.22 -12.85
CA SER A 59 -6.91 13.11 -13.78
C SER A 59 -5.73 12.21 -13.43
N PHE A 60 -5.75 10.96 -13.93
CA PHE A 60 -4.64 10.02 -13.76
C PHE A 60 -3.31 10.58 -14.30
N ARG A 61 -3.34 11.28 -15.45
CA ARG A 61 -2.16 11.92 -16.01
C ARG A 61 -1.56 12.95 -15.05
N GLU A 62 -2.39 13.78 -14.45
CA GLU A 62 -1.95 14.78 -13.48
C GLU A 62 -1.46 14.12 -12.18
N ALA A 63 -2.13 13.08 -11.71
CA ALA A 63 -1.68 12.30 -10.56
C ALA A 63 -0.27 11.72 -10.80
N LEU A 64 -0.03 11.15 -11.98
CA LEU A 64 1.28 10.63 -12.34
C LEU A 64 2.34 11.73 -12.42
N ARG A 65 2.00 12.91 -12.99
CA ARG A 65 2.90 14.07 -13.04
C ARG A 65 3.27 14.54 -11.65
N GLN A 66 2.27 14.73 -10.77
CA GLN A 66 2.49 15.14 -9.38
C GLN A 66 3.39 14.15 -8.64
N GLY A 67 3.14 12.85 -8.79
CA GLY A 67 3.97 11.81 -8.19
C GLY A 67 5.42 11.85 -8.67
N ALA A 68 5.65 12.04 -9.97
CA ALA A 68 6.99 12.16 -10.53
C ALA A 68 7.73 13.41 -10.01
N GLU A 69 7.05 14.54 -9.88
CA GLU A 69 7.62 15.78 -9.33
C GLU A 69 8.02 15.62 -7.88
N VAL A 70 7.16 14.99 -7.03
CA VAL A 70 7.49 14.70 -5.64
C VAL A 70 8.66 13.70 -5.56
N PHE A 71 8.68 12.66 -6.39
CA PHE A 71 9.78 11.71 -6.42
C PHE A 71 11.13 12.38 -6.73
N HIS A 72 11.15 13.31 -7.70
CA HIS A 72 12.36 14.07 -8.02
C HIS A 72 12.75 15.07 -6.93
N ALA A 73 11.78 15.72 -6.27
CA ALA A 73 12.04 16.56 -5.11
C ALA A 73 12.65 15.75 -3.95
N LEU A 74 12.09 14.55 -3.68
CA LEU A 74 12.61 13.63 -2.68
C LEU A 74 14.05 13.20 -2.99
N LYS A 75 14.34 12.87 -4.24
CA LYS A 75 15.71 12.56 -4.68
C LYS A 75 16.69 13.68 -4.34
N LYS A 76 16.30 14.92 -4.62
CA LYS A 76 17.13 16.08 -4.33
C LYS A 76 17.36 16.23 -2.83
N ILE A 77 16.32 16.12 -1.99
CA ILE A 77 16.43 16.23 -0.53
C ILE A 77 17.37 15.15 0.03
N ILE A 78 17.22 13.90 -0.40
CA ILE A 78 18.08 12.78 0.01
C ILE A 78 19.55 13.06 -0.36
N ASN A 79 19.79 13.53 -1.59
CA ASN A 79 21.12 13.85 -2.06
C ASN A 79 21.74 15.05 -1.32
N ASP A 80 20.98 16.11 -1.07
CA ASP A 80 21.43 17.31 -0.35
C ASP A 80 21.80 16.99 1.13
N LYS A 81 21.18 15.92 1.68
CA LYS A 81 21.53 15.38 3.01
C LYS A 81 22.74 14.41 2.98
N GLY A 82 23.34 14.19 1.81
CA GLY A 82 24.48 13.27 1.64
C GLY A 82 24.13 11.79 1.75
N MET A 83 22.84 11.44 1.64
CA MET A 83 22.38 10.04 1.65
C MET A 83 22.35 9.46 0.23
N PRO A 84 22.52 8.13 0.08
CA PRO A 84 22.46 7.48 -1.22
C PRO A 84 21.02 7.54 -1.80
N THR A 85 20.96 7.73 -3.12
CA THR A 85 19.70 7.69 -3.89
C THR A 85 19.56 6.37 -4.67
N ALA A 86 20.15 5.29 -4.16
CA ALA A 86 19.86 3.94 -4.64
C ALA A 86 18.38 3.59 -4.36
N VAL A 87 17.81 2.79 -5.23
CA VAL A 87 16.41 2.35 -5.12
C VAL A 87 16.34 0.91 -4.60
N GLY A 88 15.26 0.61 -3.89
CA GLY A 88 14.92 -0.75 -3.49
C GLY A 88 14.18 -1.51 -4.60
N ASP A 89 13.67 -2.67 -4.25
CA ASP A 89 13.07 -3.62 -5.20
C ASP A 89 11.78 -3.08 -5.86
N GLU A 90 11.05 -2.19 -5.17
CA GLU A 90 9.83 -1.56 -5.67
C GLU A 90 10.05 -0.14 -6.23
N GLY A 91 11.31 0.25 -6.47
CA GLY A 91 11.68 1.49 -7.14
C GLY A 91 11.69 2.75 -6.26
N GLY A 92 11.31 2.67 -4.99
CA GLY A 92 11.49 3.72 -3.99
C GLY A 92 12.94 3.87 -3.57
N PHE A 93 13.34 5.06 -3.10
CA PHE A 93 14.69 5.25 -2.56
C PHE A 93 14.87 4.45 -1.28
N ALA A 94 16.12 4.06 -0.99
CA ALA A 94 16.48 3.26 0.18
C ALA A 94 17.49 4.01 1.10
N PRO A 95 17.14 5.21 1.62
CA PRO A 95 18.02 5.94 2.51
C PRO A 95 18.11 5.28 3.89
N ASN A 96 19.24 5.46 4.57
CA ASN A 96 19.34 5.19 6.00
C ASN A 96 18.84 6.42 6.76
N VAL A 97 17.71 6.27 7.44
CA VAL A 97 17.09 7.31 8.26
C VAL A 97 16.97 6.84 9.71
N PRO A 98 16.91 7.76 10.70
CA PRO A 98 16.95 7.39 12.11
C PRO A 98 15.67 6.73 12.64
N SER A 99 14.54 6.86 11.93
CA SER A 99 13.24 6.30 12.33
C SER A 99 12.27 6.22 11.15
N HIS A 100 11.17 5.48 11.32
CA HIS A 100 10.07 5.44 10.33
C HIS A 100 9.42 6.82 10.17
N GLU A 101 9.24 7.58 11.26
CA GLU A 101 8.72 8.94 11.18
C GLU A 101 9.65 9.87 10.38
N ALA A 102 10.97 9.70 10.48
CA ALA A 102 11.90 10.46 9.66
C ALA A 102 11.73 10.20 8.15
N ALA A 103 11.38 8.98 7.75
CA ALA A 103 11.03 8.68 6.36
C ALA A 103 9.75 9.41 5.94
N ILE A 104 8.71 9.39 6.78
CA ILE A 104 7.46 10.12 6.53
C ILE A 104 7.73 11.63 6.38
N GLU A 105 8.52 12.21 7.27
CA GLU A 105 8.85 13.64 7.25
C GLU A 105 9.67 14.05 6.02
N LEU A 106 10.55 13.16 5.51
CA LEU A 106 11.24 13.39 4.23
C LEU A 106 10.26 13.49 3.06
N ILE A 107 9.24 12.62 3.05
CA ILE A 107 8.22 12.63 2.01
C ILE A 107 7.36 13.89 2.11
N LEU A 108 6.95 14.30 3.31
CA LEU A 108 6.20 15.53 3.51
C LEU A 108 7.00 16.77 3.07
N GLN A 109 8.30 16.81 3.36
CA GLN A 109 9.20 17.85 2.88
C GLN A 109 9.29 17.86 1.33
N ALA A 110 9.29 16.67 0.70
CA ALA A 110 9.31 16.56 -0.76
C ALA A 110 8.00 17.02 -1.41
N ILE A 111 6.86 16.74 -0.78
CA ILE A 111 5.54 17.19 -1.24
C ILE A 111 5.50 18.74 -1.22
N ASP A 112 5.92 19.36 -0.12
CA ASP A 112 5.99 20.81 0.03
C ASP A 112 6.97 21.43 -0.98
N GLN A 113 8.17 20.87 -1.13
CA GLN A 113 9.18 21.35 -2.10
C GLN A 113 8.72 21.23 -3.55
N ALA A 114 7.86 20.27 -3.86
CA ALA A 114 7.23 20.11 -5.17
C ALA A 114 6.06 21.09 -5.39
N GLY A 115 5.68 21.87 -4.37
CA GLY A 115 4.62 22.87 -4.44
C GLY A 115 3.21 22.34 -4.19
N TYR A 116 3.10 21.18 -3.52
CA TYR A 116 1.82 20.55 -3.18
C TYR A 116 1.56 20.59 -1.67
N THR A 117 0.27 20.52 -1.30
CA THR A 117 -0.18 20.50 0.09
C THR A 117 -0.44 19.08 0.54
N ALA A 118 0.35 18.59 1.52
CA ALA A 118 0.12 17.29 2.14
C ALA A 118 -1.24 17.26 2.86
N GLY A 119 -1.97 16.16 2.68
CA GLY A 119 -3.32 16.00 3.23
C GLY A 119 -4.44 16.59 2.37
N GLN A 120 -4.11 17.37 1.34
CA GLN A 120 -5.07 17.99 0.43
C GLN A 120 -4.84 17.55 -1.01
N ASP A 121 -3.65 17.79 -1.56
CA ASP A 121 -3.28 17.39 -2.91
C ASP A 121 -2.76 15.95 -2.94
N ILE A 122 -1.90 15.64 -1.97
CA ILE A 122 -1.23 14.35 -1.85
C ILE A 122 -1.34 13.86 -0.41
N VAL A 123 -1.75 12.62 -0.25
CA VAL A 123 -1.80 11.91 1.02
C VAL A 123 -0.83 10.72 1.00
N LEU A 124 -0.69 10.03 2.14
CA LEU A 124 0.27 8.95 2.31
C LEU A 124 -0.40 7.60 2.42
N GLY A 125 0.32 6.57 1.98
CA GLY A 125 0.06 5.17 2.25
C GLY A 125 1.30 4.51 2.82
N LEU A 126 1.10 3.49 3.62
CA LEU A 126 2.15 2.63 4.17
C LEU A 126 1.88 1.18 3.77
N ASP A 127 2.92 0.44 3.45
CA ASP A 127 2.92 -1.02 3.55
C ASP A 127 3.86 -1.41 4.68
N CYS A 128 3.28 -1.96 5.75
CA CYS A 128 4.05 -2.37 6.92
C CYS A 128 4.73 -3.71 6.70
N ALA A 129 4.12 -4.62 5.92
CA ALA A 129 4.52 -6.02 5.79
C ALA A 129 4.84 -6.64 7.17
N ALA A 130 3.91 -6.45 8.13
CA ALA A 130 4.19 -6.64 9.55
C ALA A 130 4.52 -8.08 9.96
N SER A 131 4.24 -9.06 9.08
CA SER A 131 4.68 -10.45 9.26
C SER A 131 6.20 -10.58 9.35
N GLU A 132 6.96 -9.72 8.66
CA GLU A 132 8.42 -9.76 8.60
C GLU A 132 9.09 -9.45 9.96
N PHE A 133 8.47 -8.62 10.77
CA PHE A 133 8.97 -8.26 12.10
C PHE A 133 8.10 -8.77 13.27
N TYR A 134 7.14 -9.65 13.01
CA TYR A 134 6.36 -10.32 14.05
C TYR A 134 7.05 -11.57 14.54
N LYS A 135 7.49 -11.58 15.80
CA LYS A 135 8.27 -12.66 16.41
C LYS A 135 7.74 -12.99 17.81
N ASN A 136 7.44 -14.25 18.06
CA ASN A 136 7.03 -14.73 19.39
C ASN A 136 5.85 -13.94 20.02
N GLY A 137 4.87 -13.53 19.18
CA GLY A 137 3.71 -12.79 19.66
C GLY A 137 3.95 -11.28 19.85
N GLN A 138 5.06 -10.75 19.38
CA GLN A 138 5.43 -9.33 19.47
C GLN A 138 5.91 -8.79 18.13
N TYR A 139 5.68 -7.50 17.92
CA TYR A 139 6.21 -6.73 16.80
C TYR A 139 7.56 -6.13 17.23
N VAL A 140 8.65 -6.53 16.56
CA VAL A 140 10.03 -6.17 16.92
C VAL A 140 10.61 -5.27 15.86
N LEU A 141 10.66 -3.96 16.14
CA LEU A 141 11.14 -2.94 15.21
C LEU A 141 12.66 -2.75 15.40
N ALA A 142 13.45 -3.38 14.55
CA ALA A 142 14.90 -3.29 14.59
C ALA A 142 15.39 -1.87 14.27
N GLY A 143 14.73 -1.19 13.32
CA GLY A 143 15.00 0.19 12.93
C GLY A 143 14.67 1.23 14.00
N GLU A 144 13.86 0.88 14.99
CA GLU A 144 13.53 1.71 16.16
C GLU A 144 14.29 1.23 17.42
N GLY A 145 15.54 0.80 17.23
CA GLY A 145 16.40 0.38 18.34
C GLY A 145 16.03 -0.96 18.97
N GLY A 146 15.31 -1.81 18.27
CA GLY A 146 14.85 -3.11 18.77
C GLY A 146 13.61 -3.01 19.66
N LEU A 147 12.77 -1.99 19.47
CA LEU A 147 11.53 -1.78 20.18
C LEU A 147 10.62 -3.00 20.02
N GLN A 148 10.13 -3.55 21.15
CA GLN A 148 9.22 -4.70 21.18
C GLN A 148 7.83 -4.25 21.61
N LEU A 149 6.83 -4.52 20.79
CA LEU A 149 5.47 -4.07 21.00
C LEU A 149 4.49 -5.23 20.99
N THR A 150 3.51 -5.19 21.89
CA THR A 150 2.32 -6.04 21.77
C THR A 150 1.48 -5.59 20.58
N ALA A 151 0.55 -6.42 20.10
CA ALA A 151 -0.40 -6.04 19.04
C ALA A 151 -1.15 -4.74 19.36
N SER A 152 -1.55 -4.56 20.63
CA SER A 152 -2.20 -3.32 21.08
C SER A 152 -1.28 -2.09 20.98
N ALA A 153 -0.05 -2.21 21.46
CA ALA A 153 0.91 -1.08 21.42
C ALA A 153 1.33 -0.72 19.98
N TRP A 154 1.47 -1.72 19.10
CA TRP A 154 1.73 -1.50 17.69
C TRP A 154 0.55 -0.82 16.98
N ALA A 155 -0.70 -1.29 17.23
CA ALA A 155 -1.89 -0.62 16.72
C ALA A 155 -2.04 0.83 17.23
N ASP A 156 -1.65 1.10 18.49
CA ASP A 156 -1.63 2.47 19.04
C ASP A 156 -0.60 3.36 18.32
N MET A 157 0.56 2.81 17.98
CA MET A 157 1.60 3.52 17.22
C MET A 157 1.11 3.87 15.81
N LEU A 158 0.51 2.92 15.10
CA LEU A 158 -0.09 3.18 13.77
C LEU A 158 -1.22 4.21 13.85
N ALA A 159 -2.04 4.15 14.90
CA ALA A 159 -3.10 5.13 15.12
C ALA A 159 -2.54 6.54 15.38
N ALA A 160 -1.50 6.65 16.19
CA ALA A 160 -0.82 7.92 16.44
C ALA A 160 -0.22 8.51 15.16
N TRP A 161 0.37 7.70 14.29
CA TRP A 161 0.85 8.16 12.99
C TRP A 161 -0.28 8.61 12.06
N ALA A 162 -1.39 7.87 12.00
CA ALA A 162 -2.56 8.25 11.21
C ALA A 162 -3.29 9.50 11.74
N ASP A 163 -3.09 9.86 13.02
CA ASP A 163 -3.59 11.11 13.59
C ASP A 163 -2.65 12.30 13.32
N LYS A 164 -1.35 12.04 13.31
CA LYS A 164 -0.30 13.06 13.12
C LYS A 164 -0.05 13.40 11.66
N TYR A 165 -0.12 12.40 10.79
CA TYR A 165 0.23 12.48 9.37
C TYR A 165 -0.98 12.19 8.47
N PRO A 166 -1.01 12.68 7.24
CA PRO A 166 -2.12 12.43 6.32
C PRO A 166 -2.08 11.01 5.72
N ILE A 167 -2.03 9.99 6.56
CA ILE A 167 -2.02 8.59 6.17
C ILE A 167 -3.46 8.12 6.02
N ILE A 168 -3.84 7.67 4.81
CA ILE A 168 -5.18 7.18 4.52
C ILE A 168 -5.23 5.70 4.16
N SER A 169 -4.08 5.04 3.97
CA SER A 169 -4.00 3.62 3.64
C SER A 169 -2.86 2.96 4.39
N ILE A 170 -3.11 1.81 4.99
CA ILE A 170 -2.12 0.96 5.65
C ILE A 170 -2.34 -0.47 5.15
N GLU A 171 -1.32 -1.01 4.47
CA GLU A 171 -1.26 -2.37 4.00
C GLU A 171 -0.51 -3.23 5.00
N ASP A 172 -1.02 -4.45 5.23
CA ASP A 172 -0.47 -5.46 6.14
C ASP A 172 0.05 -4.88 7.47
N GLY A 173 -0.82 -4.04 8.08
CA GLY A 173 -0.54 -3.36 9.34
C GLY A 173 -0.37 -4.29 10.54
N MET A 174 -0.83 -5.55 10.42
CA MET A 174 -0.60 -6.65 11.37
C MET A 174 -0.08 -7.88 10.63
N ALA A 175 0.56 -8.78 11.35
CA ALA A 175 1.01 -10.05 10.79
C ALA A 175 -0.17 -10.87 10.25
N GLU A 176 0.03 -11.62 9.19
CA GLU A 176 -0.99 -12.42 8.49
C GLU A 176 -1.67 -13.44 9.39
N GLY A 177 -0.96 -13.94 10.42
CA GLY A 177 -1.48 -14.89 11.42
C GLY A 177 -2.09 -14.24 12.67
N ASP A 178 -1.93 -12.92 12.87
CA ASP A 178 -2.43 -12.20 14.06
C ASP A 178 -3.84 -11.62 13.81
N TRP A 179 -4.82 -12.50 13.68
CA TRP A 179 -6.20 -12.12 13.39
C TRP A 179 -6.87 -11.31 14.50
N ASP A 180 -6.47 -11.50 15.74
CA ASP A 180 -6.96 -10.72 16.87
C ASP A 180 -6.34 -9.30 16.86
N GLY A 181 -5.06 -9.18 16.50
CA GLY A 181 -4.42 -7.91 16.23
C GLY A 181 -5.06 -7.17 15.08
N TRP A 182 -5.36 -7.84 13.98
CA TRP A 182 -6.09 -7.27 12.84
C TRP A 182 -7.48 -6.77 13.23
N LYS A 183 -8.21 -7.53 14.05
CA LYS A 183 -9.52 -7.11 14.58
C LYS A 183 -9.38 -5.82 15.38
N LEU A 184 -8.41 -5.77 16.27
CA LEU A 184 -8.12 -4.60 17.09
C LEU A 184 -7.75 -3.37 16.25
N LEU A 185 -6.88 -3.53 15.25
CA LEU A 185 -6.49 -2.46 14.32
C LEU A 185 -7.70 -1.95 13.54
N THR A 186 -8.56 -2.87 13.07
CA THR A 186 -9.77 -2.50 12.30
C THR A 186 -10.75 -1.71 13.16
N GLU A 187 -10.94 -2.08 14.42
CA GLU A 187 -11.79 -1.34 15.35
C GLU A 187 -11.26 0.08 15.61
N ARG A 188 -9.94 0.26 15.67
CA ARG A 188 -9.30 1.56 15.92
C ARG A 188 -9.29 2.48 14.70
N LEU A 189 -8.92 1.95 13.55
CA LEU A 189 -8.60 2.75 12.35
C LEU A 189 -9.56 2.54 11.18
N GLY A 190 -10.32 1.46 11.14
CA GLY A 190 -11.08 1.07 9.95
C GLY A 190 -12.16 2.04 9.50
N LYS A 191 -12.54 3.02 10.32
CA LYS A 191 -13.47 4.10 9.94
C LYS A 191 -12.76 5.30 9.29
N LYS A 192 -11.44 5.40 9.44
CA LYS A 192 -10.63 6.56 9.03
C LYS A 192 -9.61 6.19 7.96
N VAL A 193 -9.10 4.96 8.00
CA VAL A 193 -8.00 4.48 7.19
C VAL A 193 -8.43 3.24 6.40
N GLN A 194 -8.01 3.18 5.14
CA GLN A 194 -8.09 1.96 4.33
C GLN A 194 -7.06 0.96 4.86
N LEU A 195 -7.54 -0.15 5.41
CA LEU A 195 -6.72 -1.24 5.93
C LEU A 195 -6.71 -2.37 4.90
N VAL A 196 -5.59 -2.51 4.22
CA VAL A 196 -5.42 -3.41 3.07
C VAL A 196 -4.79 -4.72 3.53
N GLY A 197 -5.40 -5.84 3.19
CA GLY A 197 -4.79 -7.16 3.38
C GLY A 197 -4.18 -7.66 2.07
N ASP A 198 -2.85 -7.77 2.01
CA ASP A 198 -2.09 -8.48 0.98
C ASP A 198 -1.78 -9.90 1.45
N ASP A 199 -0.78 -10.08 2.30
CA ASP A 199 -0.42 -11.39 2.85
C ASP A 199 -1.55 -11.99 3.70
N LEU A 200 -2.35 -11.13 4.33
CA LEU A 200 -3.54 -11.55 5.08
C LEU A 200 -4.54 -12.32 4.19
N PHE A 201 -4.82 -11.86 2.98
CA PHE A 201 -5.88 -12.40 2.13
C PHE A 201 -5.38 -13.18 0.90
N VAL A 202 -4.16 -12.91 0.45
CA VAL A 202 -3.51 -13.53 -0.72
C VAL A 202 -4.43 -13.66 -1.94
N THR A 203 -5.29 -12.66 -2.16
CA THR A 203 -6.33 -12.64 -3.22
C THR A 203 -7.28 -13.86 -3.16
N ASN A 204 -7.41 -14.51 -1.99
CA ASN A 204 -8.16 -15.75 -1.81
C ASN A 204 -9.56 -15.49 -1.26
N THR A 205 -10.59 -15.89 -2.02
CA THR A 205 -11.99 -15.66 -1.65
C THR A 205 -12.43 -16.34 -0.35
N LYS A 206 -11.82 -17.46 0.02
CA LYS A 206 -12.17 -18.17 1.27
C LYS A 206 -11.64 -17.40 2.48
N ILE A 207 -10.40 -16.93 2.41
CA ILE A 207 -9.78 -16.16 3.49
C ILE A 207 -10.44 -14.79 3.59
N LEU A 208 -10.70 -14.13 2.44
CA LEU A 208 -11.42 -12.86 2.40
C LEU A 208 -12.81 -12.99 3.03
N LYS A 209 -13.55 -14.06 2.73
CA LYS A 209 -14.87 -14.31 3.31
C LYS A 209 -14.79 -14.38 4.84
N GLU A 210 -13.83 -15.13 5.39
CA GLU A 210 -13.62 -15.20 6.83
C GLU A 210 -13.28 -13.84 7.42
N GLY A 211 -12.41 -13.06 6.76
CA GLY A 211 -12.07 -11.69 7.18
C GLY A 211 -13.30 -10.78 7.24
N ILE A 212 -14.16 -10.83 6.21
CA ILE A 212 -15.42 -10.08 6.16
C ILE A 212 -16.34 -10.48 7.32
N GLU A 213 -16.55 -11.79 7.54
CA GLU A 213 -17.41 -12.31 8.60
C GLU A 213 -16.92 -11.91 10.01
N ARG A 214 -15.60 -11.83 10.20
CA ARG A 214 -14.99 -11.40 11.47
C ARG A 214 -14.83 -9.87 11.57
N GLY A 215 -15.10 -9.12 10.52
CA GLY A 215 -14.92 -7.66 10.46
C GLY A 215 -13.46 -7.24 10.61
N ILE A 216 -12.59 -7.85 9.82
CA ILE A 216 -11.15 -7.67 9.78
C ILE A 216 -10.74 -6.99 8.49
N ALA A 217 -9.93 -5.92 8.56
CA ALA A 217 -9.58 -5.05 7.45
C ALA A 217 -10.80 -4.35 6.83
N ASN A 218 -10.63 -3.64 5.72
CA ASN A 218 -11.71 -3.05 4.92
C ASN A 218 -11.31 -2.91 3.43
N SER A 219 -10.20 -3.51 3.06
CA SER A 219 -9.67 -3.54 1.70
C SER A 219 -8.87 -4.81 1.47
N ILE A 220 -8.76 -5.22 0.21
CA ILE A 220 -7.92 -6.33 -0.22
C ILE A 220 -6.95 -5.86 -1.30
N LEU A 221 -5.70 -6.31 -1.25
CA LEU A 221 -4.77 -6.18 -2.38
C LEU A 221 -5.02 -7.32 -3.38
N ILE A 222 -5.06 -6.97 -4.65
CA ILE A 222 -5.32 -7.91 -5.73
C ILE A 222 -4.03 -8.19 -6.48
N LYS A 223 -3.58 -9.43 -6.37
CA LYS A 223 -2.43 -9.98 -7.10
C LYS A 223 -2.90 -11.19 -7.93
N ILE A 224 -3.01 -11.03 -9.24
CA ILE A 224 -3.56 -12.05 -10.15
C ILE A 224 -2.83 -13.38 -10.01
N ASN A 225 -1.51 -13.33 -9.82
CA ASN A 225 -0.66 -14.52 -9.74
C ASN A 225 -0.67 -15.22 -8.37
N GLN A 226 -1.26 -14.64 -7.32
CA GLN A 226 -1.44 -15.33 -6.04
C GLN A 226 -2.55 -16.38 -6.13
N ILE A 227 -3.74 -16.00 -6.59
CA ILE A 227 -4.85 -16.95 -6.77
C ILE A 227 -4.75 -17.72 -8.08
N GLY A 228 -4.14 -17.15 -9.11
CA GLY A 228 -3.72 -17.85 -10.33
C GLY A 228 -4.68 -17.82 -11.50
N THR A 229 -5.96 -17.50 -11.32
CA THR A 229 -6.93 -17.37 -12.40
C THR A 229 -7.65 -16.01 -12.37
N LEU A 230 -8.00 -15.49 -13.55
CA LEU A 230 -8.79 -14.26 -13.66
C LEU A 230 -10.19 -14.42 -13.08
N THR A 231 -10.80 -15.60 -13.24
CA THR A 231 -12.12 -15.90 -12.69
C THR A 231 -12.12 -15.72 -11.17
N GLU A 232 -11.18 -16.33 -10.47
CA GLU A 232 -11.07 -16.22 -9.01
C GLU A 232 -10.66 -14.81 -8.58
N THR A 233 -9.78 -14.14 -9.35
CA THR A 233 -9.41 -12.73 -9.12
C THR A 233 -10.65 -11.83 -9.16
N PHE A 234 -11.48 -11.93 -10.19
CA PHE A 234 -12.71 -11.14 -10.28
C PHE A 234 -13.73 -11.51 -9.20
N GLN A 235 -13.80 -12.79 -8.80
CA GLN A 235 -14.64 -13.22 -7.69
C GLN A 235 -14.20 -12.57 -6.36
N ALA A 236 -12.90 -12.46 -6.11
CA ALA A 236 -12.37 -11.78 -4.93
C ALA A 236 -12.72 -10.27 -4.94
N ILE A 237 -12.53 -9.59 -6.07
CA ILE A 237 -12.88 -8.17 -6.24
C ILE A 237 -14.39 -7.95 -6.00
N GLU A 238 -15.23 -8.78 -6.60
CA GLU A 238 -16.68 -8.66 -6.48
C GLU A 238 -17.17 -8.96 -5.04
N MET A 239 -16.56 -9.95 -4.38
CA MET A 239 -16.84 -10.26 -2.98
C MET A 239 -16.49 -9.08 -2.06
N ALA A 240 -15.31 -8.50 -2.24
CA ALA A 240 -14.86 -7.32 -1.49
C ALA A 240 -15.86 -6.16 -1.67
N LYS A 241 -16.20 -5.82 -2.91
CA LYS A 241 -17.13 -4.72 -3.23
C LYS A 241 -18.52 -4.92 -2.62
N ARG A 242 -19.06 -6.14 -2.67
CA ARG A 242 -20.36 -6.46 -2.06
C ARG A 242 -20.37 -6.32 -0.54
N ALA A 243 -19.23 -6.54 0.09
CA ALA A 243 -19.06 -6.37 1.53
C ALA A 243 -18.74 -4.93 1.95
N GLY A 244 -18.64 -3.99 1.00
CA GLY A 244 -18.24 -2.61 1.25
C GLY A 244 -16.72 -2.43 1.44
N TYR A 245 -15.92 -3.44 1.11
CA TYR A 245 -14.47 -3.33 1.06
C TYR A 245 -14.03 -2.70 -0.24
N THR A 246 -12.88 -2.04 -0.21
CA THR A 246 -12.18 -1.60 -1.42
C THR A 246 -11.25 -2.69 -1.96
N ALA A 247 -10.81 -2.53 -3.20
CA ALA A 247 -9.81 -3.40 -3.82
C ALA A 247 -8.69 -2.54 -4.40
N VAL A 248 -7.48 -2.75 -3.94
CA VAL A 248 -6.25 -2.14 -4.47
C VAL A 248 -5.66 -3.11 -5.49
N ILE A 249 -5.43 -2.62 -6.70
CA ILE A 249 -4.89 -3.45 -7.78
C ILE A 249 -3.37 -3.29 -7.80
N SER A 250 -2.67 -4.35 -7.43
CA SER A 250 -1.21 -4.38 -7.43
C SER A 250 -0.66 -4.55 -8.85
N HIS A 251 0.48 -3.91 -9.13
CA HIS A 251 1.31 -4.26 -10.27
C HIS A 251 1.89 -5.67 -10.09
N ARG A 252 2.15 -6.34 -11.20
CA ARG A 252 2.94 -7.58 -11.23
C ARG A 252 3.88 -7.53 -12.42
N SER A 253 4.98 -8.26 -12.36
CA SER A 253 5.97 -8.32 -13.45
C SER A 253 5.35 -8.83 -14.73
N GLY A 254 5.38 -8.03 -15.79
CA GLY A 254 4.87 -8.39 -17.12
C GLY A 254 3.35 -8.32 -17.32
N GLU A 255 2.64 -7.69 -16.42
CA GLU A 255 1.17 -7.55 -16.48
C GLU A 255 0.72 -6.11 -16.65
#